data_c9d563348dd06d4252d11247d5d018dc
#
_entry.id   c9d563348dd06d4252d11247d5d018dc
#
_cell.length_a   1.000
_cell.length_b   1.000
_cell.length_c   1.000
_cell.angle_alpha   90.00
_cell.angle_beta   90.00
_cell.angle_gamma   90.00
#
_symmetry.space_group_name_H-M   'P 1'
#
loop_
_entity.id
_entity.type
_entity.pdbx_description
1 polymer ?
#
loop_
_entity_poly.entity_id
_entity_poly.type
_entity_poly.pdbx_seq_one_letter_code
_entity_poly.pdbx_strand_id
1 'polypeptide(L)'
;MSQPPRITASKFEKLKKQAKEIKKEKNISHAKALEIVAKSNCFGNWKAVVNAYDNDASIKTPTPNVSQTFINDSDVILDDSDQQLLQQERTEDIDEVTKLRVNNNKKVLTQLAIEFSIFEPTITGLKKSILDATQVVRTHFEITNFHHYDLQGQGASEYGIKKTAFLLTSEKQIPTTVSLYRPKTKKGDPRMWFSGLPNFTYAGAQIAIVIHNDCAYLIDLSSVNLTLELESTTSQLKKFVDDYLSENNVIANELLNKLKELAKTPIKATHVGDTAVGMSIEDALGIQANSSKLPDYKGIELKSGRNAEKNRTTIFAQVAEWEISPYKKSAEILDRFGYFRENDFKLYCTISTRKPNSQGLVFKVEEDILQEWYAEYKGDKNIFKEHVASWSGKLLRKRLKEKHSETFWIEAKSQFIDGVEYFQLISVTHTKAPLLNQLIPLLENGTITMDHLIKRSAKNGRVSEKGPLFKINPRDLGLIFPEPVKYSLL
;
A
#
# COMPACT_ATOMS: atom_id res chain seq x y z
N MET A 1 -5.73 35.61 -30.68
CA MET A 1 -6.33 34.95 -29.53
C MET A 1 -6.23 35.87 -28.34
N SER A 2 -7.35 36.42 -27.81
CA SER A 2 -7.36 37.35 -26.67
C SER A 2 -6.91 36.61 -25.41
N GLN A 3 -5.98 37.21 -24.66
CA GLN A 3 -5.56 36.69 -23.35
C GLN A 3 -6.78 36.54 -22.42
N PRO A 4 -6.84 35.45 -21.63
CA PRO A 4 -7.96 35.25 -20.69
C PRO A 4 -8.01 36.44 -19.67
N PRO A 5 -9.18 36.88 -19.26
CA PRO A 5 -9.34 38.02 -18.33
C PRO A 5 -8.70 37.64 -16.97
N ARG A 6 -7.85 38.52 -16.46
CA ARG A 6 -7.23 38.40 -15.14
C ARG A 6 -8.27 38.64 -14.02
N ILE A 7 -8.12 37.91 -12.91
CA ILE A 7 -9.04 37.95 -11.78
C ILE A 7 -8.32 38.40 -10.51
N THR A 8 -8.83 39.46 -9.85
CA THR A 8 -8.33 39.89 -8.54
C THR A 8 -8.83 38.98 -7.42
N ALA A 9 -8.10 38.92 -6.28
CA ALA A 9 -8.49 38.15 -5.10
C ALA A 9 -9.94 38.42 -4.64
N SER A 10 -10.36 39.70 -4.65
CA SER A 10 -11.73 40.10 -4.32
C SER A 10 -12.78 39.55 -5.28
N LYS A 11 -12.47 39.50 -6.58
CA LYS A 11 -13.36 38.94 -7.60
C LYS A 11 -13.42 37.40 -7.49
N PHE A 12 -12.29 36.75 -7.18
CA PHE A 12 -12.22 35.30 -6.98
C PHE A 12 -13.09 34.88 -5.79
N GLU A 13 -12.99 35.54 -4.63
CA GLU A 13 -13.83 35.24 -3.48
C GLU A 13 -15.32 35.52 -3.74
N LYS A 14 -15.63 36.55 -4.54
CA LYS A 14 -17.01 36.85 -4.95
C LYS A 14 -17.59 35.70 -5.82
N LEU A 15 -16.80 35.13 -6.73
CA LEU A 15 -17.22 33.99 -7.55
C LEU A 15 -17.47 32.76 -6.71
N LYS A 16 -16.62 32.45 -5.71
CA LYS A 16 -16.86 31.37 -4.75
C LYS A 16 -18.14 31.54 -3.95
N LYS A 17 -18.44 32.76 -3.53
CA LYS A 17 -19.67 33.08 -2.80
C LYS A 17 -20.90 32.83 -3.67
N GLN A 18 -20.87 33.29 -4.93
CA GLN A 18 -21.94 33.00 -5.91
C GLN A 18 -22.16 31.51 -6.14
N ALA A 19 -21.10 30.73 -6.20
CA ALA A 19 -21.23 29.27 -6.33
C ALA A 19 -21.90 28.62 -5.11
N LYS A 20 -21.64 29.13 -3.89
CA LYS A 20 -22.34 28.67 -2.67
C LYS A 20 -23.83 28.99 -2.69
N GLU A 21 -24.19 30.12 -3.22
CA GLU A 21 -25.59 30.56 -3.37
C GLU A 21 -26.32 29.71 -4.41
N ILE A 22 -25.74 29.53 -5.59
CA ILE A 22 -26.29 28.66 -6.66
C ILE A 22 -26.42 27.21 -6.20
N LYS A 23 -25.46 26.70 -5.42
CA LYS A 23 -25.55 25.35 -4.81
C LYS A 23 -26.82 25.21 -3.96
N LYS A 24 -27.11 26.20 -3.12
CA LYS A 24 -28.29 26.19 -2.25
C LYS A 24 -29.59 26.35 -3.03
N GLU A 25 -29.62 27.26 -3.99
CA GLU A 25 -30.80 27.60 -4.78
C GLU A 25 -31.22 26.46 -5.69
N LYS A 26 -30.25 25.82 -6.36
CA LYS A 26 -30.52 24.77 -7.37
C LYS A 26 -30.38 23.36 -6.82
N ASN A 27 -30.04 23.19 -5.56
CA ASN A 27 -29.79 21.89 -4.91
C ASN A 27 -28.85 20.97 -5.72
N ILE A 28 -27.74 21.54 -6.23
CA ILE A 28 -26.72 20.85 -7.02
C ILE A 28 -25.41 20.73 -6.25
N SER A 29 -24.51 19.85 -6.71
CA SER A 29 -23.18 19.73 -6.12
C SER A 29 -22.38 21.04 -6.24
N HIS A 30 -21.46 21.30 -5.28
CA HIS A 30 -20.63 22.51 -5.28
C HIS A 30 -19.77 22.61 -6.55
N ALA A 31 -19.25 21.47 -7.04
CA ALA A 31 -18.50 21.40 -8.28
C ALA A 31 -19.33 21.87 -9.48
N LYS A 32 -20.58 21.40 -9.62
CA LYS A 32 -21.49 21.88 -10.67
C LYS A 32 -21.81 23.37 -10.54
N ALA A 33 -21.96 23.89 -9.32
CA ALA A 33 -22.19 25.29 -9.07
C ALA A 33 -20.96 26.15 -9.46
N LEU A 34 -19.75 25.69 -9.18
CA LEU A 34 -18.50 26.34 -9.60
C LEU A 34 -18.36 26.39 -11.13
N GLU A 35 -18.68 25.30 -11.82
CA GLU A 35 -18.68 25.26 -13.29
C GLU A 35 -19.74 26.22 -13.91
N ILE A 36 -20.92 26.31 -13.30
CA ILE A 36 -21.94 27.27 -13.73
C ILE A 36 -21.44 28.72 -13.57
N VAL A 37 -20.83 29.03 -12.42
CA VAL A 37 -20.27 30.37 -12.17
C VAL A 37 -19.10 30.67 -13.12
N ALA A 38 -18.24 29.70 -13.41
CA ALA A 38 -17.17 29.87 -14.36
C ALA A 38 -17.71 30.21 -15.76
N LYS A 39 -18.68 29.46 -16.25
CA LYS A 39 -19.29 29.68 -17.57
C LYS A 39 -20.04 31.02 -17.64
N SER A 40 -20.79 31.39 -16.60
CA SER A 40 -21.51 32.70 -16.55
C SER A 40 -20.57 33.92 -16.46
N ASN A 41 -19.29 33.69 -16.14
CA ASN A 41 -18.27 34.73 -16.13
C ASN A 41 -17.25 34.59 -17.28
N CYS A 42 -17.63 33.92 -18.38
CA CYS A 42 -16.85 33.79 -19.62
C CYS A 42 -15.56 32.96 -19.47
N PHE A 43 -15.51 32.04 -18.50
CA PHE A 43 -14.45 31.04 -18.37
C PHE A 43 -14.93 29.68 -18.88
N GLY A 44 -14.03 28.93 -19.55
CA GLY A 44 -14.39 27.61 -20.09
C GLY A 44 -14.75 26.59 -18.99
N ASN A 45 -14.10 26.68 -17.84
CA ASN A 45 -14.34 25.86 -16.66
C ASN A 45 -13.79 26.56 -15.40
N TRP A 46 -14.03 25.98 -14.21
CA TRP A 46 -13.54 26.54 -12.94
C TRP A 46 -12.01 26.57 -12.84
N LYS A 47 -11.33 25.60 -13.45
CA LYS A 47 -9.85 25.56 -13.52
C LYS A 47 -9.29 26.79 -14.26
N ALA A 48 -9.98 27.26 -15.31
CA ALA A 48 -9.60 28.50 -16.01
C ALA A 48 -9.75 29.73 -15.11
N VAL A 49 -10.73 29.74 -14.20
CA VAL A 49 -10.91 30.78 -13.19
C VAL A 49 -9.74 30.80 -12.19
N VAL A 50 -9.34 29.64 -11.71
CA VAL A 50 -8.20 29.46 -10.79
C VAL A 50 -6.90 29.91 -11.46
N ASN A 51 -6.61 29.43 -12.68
CA ASN A 51 -5.42 29.83 -13.42
C ASN A 51 -5.36 31.34 -13.71
N ALA A 52 -6.50 31.98 -13.98
CA ALA A 52 -6.57 33.42 -14.19
C ALA A 52 -6.32 34.22 -12.90
N TYR A 53 -6.59 33.67 -11.74
CA TYR A 53 -6.25 34.19 -10.43
C TYR A 53 -4.76 33.98 -10.09
N ASP A 54 -4.23 32.80 -10.33
CA ASP A 54 -2.84 32.44 -10.01
C ASP A 54 -1.82 33.21 -10.85
N ASN A 55 -2.16 33.55 -12.10
CA ASN A 55 -1.32 34.42 -12.94
C ASN A 55 -1.14 35.84 -12.42
N ASP A 56 -1.95 36.27 -11.46
CA ASP A 56 -1.79 37.59 -10.83
C ASP A 56 -0.82 37.56 -9.62
N ALA A 57 -0.55 36.34 -9.08
CA ALA A 57 0.37 36.15 -7.96
C ALA A 57 1.86 36.04 -8.41
N SER A 58 2.14 35.96 -9.72
CA SER A 58 3.47 35.70 -10.27
C SER A 58 4.35 36.92 -10.53
N ILE A 59 4.06 38.11 -9.96
CA ILE A 59 4.95 39.25 -10.01
C ILE A 59 5.35 39.65 -8.58
N LYS A 60 6.16 38.81 -7.94
CA LYS A 60 7.19 39.17 -6.95
C LYS A 60 8.06 37.94 -6.72
N THR A 61 9.16 37.82 -7.45
CA THR A 61 10.27 36.97 -7.04
C THR A 61 10.94 37.58 -5.80
N PRO A 62 11.04 36.83 -4.71
CA PRO A 62 12.18 36.96 -3.81
C PRO A 62 13.09 35.73 -3.99
N THR A 63 14.38 36.04 -4.14
CA THR A 63 15.51 35.12 -3.93
C THR A 63 15.29 34.24 -2.68
N PRO A 64 15.70 32.97 -2.72
CA PRO A 64 15.51 32.08 -1.56
C PRO A 64 16.50 32.46 -0.45
N ASN A 65 16.05 33.29 0.48
CA ASN A 65 16.65 33.33 1.80
C ASN A 65 16.08 32.14 2.58
N VAL A 66 16.95 31.20 2.91
CA VAL A 66 16.68 30.12 3.85
C VAL A 66 16.50 30.76 5.24
N SER A 67 15.32 31.24 5.54
CA SER A 67 14.91 31.63 6.88
C SER A 67 14.25 30.41 7.52
N GLN A 68 14.87 29.89 8.56
CA GLN A 68 14.28 28.93 9.48
C GLN A 68 13.00 29.52 10.06
N THR A 69 11.85 29.16 9.51
CA THR A 69 10.56 29.44 10.17
C THR A 69 10.38 28.34 11.22
N PHE A 70 10.68 28.69 12.46
CA PHE A 70 10.27 27.92 13.62
C PHE A 70 8.74 27.90 13.64
N ILE A 71 8.14 26.72 13.69
CA ILE A 71 6.73 26.56 13.98
C ILE A 71 6.59 26.92 15.47
N ASN A 72 5.94 28.05 15.76
CA ASN A 72 5.61 28.41 17.14
C ASN A 72 4.53 27.44 17.65
N ASP A 73 4.79 26.78 18.76
CA ASP A 73 3.87 25.86 19.48
C ASP A 73 2.56 26.53 19.92
N SER A 74 2.46 27.86 19.83
CA SER A 74 1.32 28.62 20.32
C SER A 74 0.09 28.63 19.37
N ASP A 75 0.21 28.13 18.13
CA ASP A 75 -0.81 28.36 17.12
C ASP A 75 -1.68 27.13 16.78
N VAL A 76 -1.51 25.99 17.44
CA VAL A 76 -2.27 24.78 17.10
C VAL A 76 -2.77 24.03 18.33
N ILE A 77 -3.67 24.64 19.08
CA ILE A 77 -4.58 23.91 19.96
C ILE A 77 -5.82 23.57 19.11
N LEU A 78 -5.84 22.37 18.52
CA LEU A 78 -7.07 21.82 17.98
C LEU A 78 -7.91 21.34 19.16
N ASP A 79 -9.12 21.88 19.32
CA ASP A 79 -10.08 21.32 20.26
C ASP A 79 -10.75 20.05 19.68
N ASP A 80 -11.54 19.34 20.50
CA ASP A 80 -12.21 18.13 20.09
C ASP A 80 -13.21 18.34 18.92
N SER A 81 -13.69 19.57 18.72
CA SER A 81 -14.58 19.94 17.61
C SER A 81 -13.83 20.03 16.28
N ASP A 82 -12.59 20.49 16.28
CA ASP A 82 -11.71 20.50 15.10
C ASP A 82 -11.32 19.08 14.65
N GLN A 83 -11.20 18.12 15.59
CA GLN A 83 -10.94 16.71 15.24
C GLN A 83 -12.17 16.03 14.60
N GLN A 84 -13.38 16.36 15.04
CA GLN A 84 -14.61 15.88 14.41
C GLN A 84 -14.82 16.45 13.01
N LEU A 85 -14.45 17.73 12.78
CA LEU A 85 -14.48 18.36 11.45
C LEU A 85 -13.49 17.71 10.47
N LEU A 86 -12.27 17.35 10.92
CA LEU A 86 -11.30 16.62 10.13
C LEU A 86 -11.80 15.24 9.69
N GLN A 87 -12.63 14.57 10.50
CA GLN A 87 -13.25 13.29 10.17
C GLN A 87 -14.49 13.39 9.27
N GLN A 88 -15.22 14.51 9.32
CA GLN A 88 -16.43 14.72 8.51
C GLN A 88 -16.16 15.26 7.10
N GLU A 89 -15.02 15.90 6.84
CA GLU A 89 -14.64 16.40 5.51
C GLU A 89 -14.10 15.30 4.57
N ARG A 90 -14.27 14.01 4.90
CA ARG A 90 -13.93 12.93 4.00
C ARG A 90 -14.90 12.91 2.83
N THR A 91 -14.33 13.11 1.65
CA THR A 91 -14.85 12.78 0.32
C THR A 91 -15.77 13.79 -0.34
N GLU A 92 -15.22 14.64 -1.19
CA GLU A 92 -15.84 14.87 -2.49
C GLU A 92 -15.68 13.58 -3.29
N ASP A 93 -16.75 13.05 -3.90
CA ASP A 93 -16.71 11.83 -4.71
C ASP A 93 -15.63 11.96 -5.80
N ILE A 94 -14.52 11.26 -5.65
CA ILE A 94 -13.53 11.10 -6.70
C ILE A 94 -14.26 10.44 -7.88
N ASP A 95 -14.19 11.04 -9.07
CA ASP A 95 -14.85 10.49 -10.25
C ASP A 95 -14.31 9.08 -10.58
N GLU A 96 -15.11 8.26 -11.25
CA GLU A 96 -14.77 6.87 -11.58
C GLU A 96 -13.48 6.75 -12.42
N VAL A 97 -13.18 7.74 -13.25
CA VAL A 97 -11.97 7.78 -14.09
C VAL A 97 -10.74 7.94 -13.21
N THR A 98 -10.80 8.84 -12.23
CA THR A 98 -9.72 9.04 -11.25
C THR A 98 -9.53 7.81 -10.36
N LYS A 99 -10.61 7.17 -9.90
CA LYS A 99 -10.53 5.90 -9.15
C LYS A 99 -9.82 4.81 -9.96
N LEU A 100 -10.18 4.66 -11.23
CA LEU A 100 -9.55 3.68 -12.12
C LEU A 100 -8.05 3.99 -12.31
N ARG A 101 -7.71 5.27 -12.54
CA ARG A 101 -6.31 5.72 -12.69
C ARG A 101 -5.48 5.42 -11.43
N VAL A 102 -5.98 5.77 -10.26
CA VAL A 102 -5.33 5.48 -8.98
C VAL A 102 -5.11 3.97 -8.81
N ASN A 103 -6.11 3.14 -9.08
CA ASN A 103 -5.97 1.68 -8.98
C ASN A 103 -4.94 1.12 -9.97
N ASN A 104 -4.89 1.64 -11.19
CA ASN A 104 -3.87 1.24 -12.16
C ASN A 104 -2.48 1.67 -11.71
N ASN A 105 -2.31 2.90 -11.22
CA ASN A 105 -1.04 3.38 -10.69
C ASN A 105 -0.55 2.55 -9.49
N LYS A 106 -1.46 2.16 -8.57
CA LYS A 106 -1.14 1.25 -7.46
C LYS A 106 -0.62 -0.10 -7.98
N LYS A 107 -1.28 -0.66 -9.00
CA LYS A 107 -0.81 -1.91 -9.64
C LYS A 107 0.57 -1.75 -10.25
N VAL A 108 0.83 -0.65 -10.97
CA VAL A 108 2.14 -0.37 -11.55
C VAL A 108 3.23 -0.33 -10.48
N LEU A 109 3.04 0.42 -9.37
CA LEU A 109 4.01 0.46 -8.27
C LEU A 109 4.23 -0.94 -7.67
N THR A 110 3.15 -1.69 -7.47
CA THR A 110 3.23 -3.06 -6.92
C THR A 110 3.98 -4.01 -7.87
N GLN A 111 3.69 -3.97 -9.16
CA GLN A 111 4.36 -4.79 -10.18
C GLN A 111 5.87 -4.53 -10.23
N LEU A 112 6.26 -3.29 -9.98
CA LEU A 112 7.67 -2.88 -9.89
C LEU A 112 8.32 -3.22 -8.55
N ALA A 113 7.59 -3.81 -7.60
CA ALA A 113 8.03 -4.07 -6.23
C ALA A 113 8.44 -2.81 -5.46
N ILE A 114 7.81 -1.68 -5.75
CA ILE A 114 8.01 -0.43 -5.03
C ILE A 114 7.09 -0.41 -3.83
N GLU A 115 7.64 -0.42 -2.62
CA GLU A 115 6.88 -0.26 -1.38
C GLU A 115 6.37 1.18 -1.26
N PHE A 116 5.10 1.33 -0.95
CA PHE A 116 4.47 2.64 -0.78
C PHE A 116 3.34 2.62 0.25
N SER A 117 3.06 3.76 0.82
CA SER A 117 1.82 4.02 1.58
C SER A 117 1.06 5.17 0.95
N ILE A 118 -0.23 5.26 1.23
CA ILE A 118 -1.09 6.30 0.68
C ILE A 118 -1.66 7.14 1.79
N PHE A 119 -1.71 8.45 1.56
CA PHE A 119 -2.50 9.38 2.35
C PHE A 119 -3.36 10.26 1.43
N GLU A 120 -4.41 10.79 2.01
CA GLU A 120 -5.36 11.69 1.36
C GLU A 120 -5.43 13.00 2.13
N PRO A 121 -4.92 14.11 1.58
CA PRO A 121 -4.95 15.38 2.27
C PRO A 121 -6.39 15.92 2.32
N THR A 122 -6.79 16.42 3.49
CA THR A 122 -8.07 17.10 3.68
C THR A 122 -7.94 18.60 3.38
N ILE A 123 -9.06 19.28 3.11
CA ILE A 123 -9.11 20.75 2.92
C ILE A 123 -8.51 21.46 4.13
N THR A 124 -8.92 21.06 5.32
CA THR A 124 -8.43 21.65 6.58
C THR A 124 -6.96 21.33 6.81
N GLY A 125 -6.52 20.10 6.51
CA GLY A 125 -5.13 19.69 6.62
C GLY A 125 -4.21 20.53 5.74
N LEU A 126 -4.58 20.75 4.47
CA LEU A 126 -3.82 21.61 3.57
C LEU A 126 -3.79 23.08 4.03
N LYS A 127 -4.90 23.61 4.54
CA LYS A 127 -4.97 25.00 5.04
C LYS A 127 -4.16 25.21 6.32
N LYS A 128 -4.19 24.26 7.26
CA LYS A 128 -3.51 24.34 8.56
C LYS A 128 -2.08 23.80 8.54
N SER A 129 -1.62 23.28 7.40
CA SER A 129 -0.31 22.61 7.26
C SER A 129 -0.13 21.43 8.21
N ILE A 130 -1.17 20.63 8.39
CA ILE A 130 -1.21 19.48 9.30
C ILE A 130 -1.83 18.28 8.58
N LEU A 131 -1.15 17.16 8.62
CA LEU A 131 -1.66 15.86 8.16
C LEU A 131 -1.48 14.84 9.28
N ASP A 132 -2.50 14.03 9.51
CA ASP A 132 -2.36 12.88 10.39
C ASP A 132 -1.51 11.81 9.70
N ALA A 133 -0.50 11.29 10.39
CA ALA A 133 0.20 10.10 9.96
C ALA A 133 -0.68 8.89 10.27
N THR A 134 -1.48 8.47 9.28
CA THR A 134 -2.38 7.32 9.42
C THR A 134 -1.60 6.05 9.80
N GLN A 135 -2.28 5.03 10.29
CA GLN A 135 -1.59 3.79 10.68
C GLN A 135 -0.81 3.16 9.54
N VAL A 136 -1.34 3.21 8.31
CA VAL A 136 -0.67 2.70 7.11
C VAL A 136 0.65 3.44 6.85
N VAL A 137 0.65 4.76 6.99
CA VAL A 137 1.86 5.59 6.84
C VAL A 137 2.87 5.29 7.96
N ARG A 138 2.40 5.21 9.22
CA ARG A 138 3.26 4.88 10.36
C ARG A 138 3.94 3.52 10.19
N THR A 139 3.16 2.52 9.81
CA THR A 139 3.67 1.16 9.53
C THR A 139 4.69 1.16 8.40
N HIS A 140 4.45 1.90 7.31
CA HIS A 140 5.41 2.01 6.21
C HIS A 140 6.73 2.66 6.68
N PHE A 141 6.65 3.73 7.47
CA PHE A 141 7.83 4.37 8.02
C PHE A 141 8.62 3.47 8.98
N GLU A 142 7.91 2.65 9.78
CA GLU A 142 8.52 1.65 10.67
C GLU A 142 9.21 0.53 9.86
N ILE A 143 8.52 -0.07 8.88
CA ILE A 143 9.06 -1.18 8.07
C ILE A 143 10.31 -0.74 7.28
N THR A 144 10.31 0.48 6.76
CA THR A 144 11.43 1.06 6.01
C THR A 144 12.50 1.69 6.90
N ASN A 145 12.32 1.64 8.22
CA ASN A 145 13.19 2.30 9.21
C ASN A 145 13.35 3.81 8.97
N PHE A 146 12.36 4.43 8.32
CA PHE A 146 12.37 5.85 8.05
C PHE A 146 12.04 6.67 9.30
N HIS A 147 11.00 6.29 10.07
CA HIS A 147 10.65 6.96 11.32
C HIS A 147 9.82 6.04 12.23
N HIS A 148 10.05 6.16 13.55
CA HIS A 148 9.36 5.41 14.60
C HIS A 148 8.62 6.36 15.54
N TYR A 149 7.33 6.58 15.30
CA TYR A 149 6.50 7.47 16.13
C TYR A 149 6.29 6.96 17.55
N ASP A 150 6.31 5.67 17.77
CA ASP A 150 6.19 5.02 19.08
C ASP A 150 7.36 5.37 20.02
N LEU A 151 8.54 5.63 19.45
CA LEU A 151 9.74 6.06 20.17
C LEU A 151 9.85 7.59 20.31
N GLN A 152 8.94 8.35 19.65
CA GLN A 152 8.99 9.82 19.63
C GLN A 152 8.22 10.44 20.79
N GLY A 153 8.85 11.36 21.51
CA GLY A 153 8.20 12.19 22.53
C GLY A 153 7.15 13.16 21.94
N GLN A 154 6.29 13.70 22.79
CA GLN A 154 5.32 14.71 22.42
C GLN A 154 5.92 16.13 22.49
N GLY A 155 5.60 16.98 21.52
CA GLY A 155 6.07 18.36 21.38
C GLY A 155 6.84 18.55 20.07
N ALA A 156 6.27 19.31 19.13
CA ALA A 156 6.89 19.54 17.83
C ALA A 156 8.23 20.27 17.92
N SER A 157 8.38 21.20 18.86
CA SER A 157 9.61 21.97 19.07
C SER A 157 10.72 21.16 19.74
N GLU A 158 10.39 20.18 20.60
CA GLU A 158 11.35 19.41 21.38
C GLU A 158 11.73 18.09 20.70
N TYR A 159 10.75 17.40 20.11
CA TYR A 159 10.89 16.06 19.56
C TYR A 159 10.56 15.95 18.07
N GLY A 160 10.17 17.06 17.43
CA GLY A 160 9.91 17.08 15.99
C GLY A 160 11.17 16.79 15.18
N ILE A 161 11.02 15.95 14.15
CA ILE A 161 12.12 15.56 13.26
C ILE A 161 11.80 16.09 11.86
N LYS A 162 12.81 16.63 11.18
CA LYS A 162 12.72 16.99 9.77
C LYS A 162 13.60 16.05 8.96
N LYS A 163 13.03 15.51 7.87
CA LYS A 163 13.75 14.68 6.92
C LYS A 163 13.61 15.22 5.50
N THR A 164 14.53 14.84 4.65
CA THR A 164 14.49 15.19 3.23
C THR A 164 13.31 14.51 2.55
N ALA A 165 12.64 15.26 1.69
CA ALA A 165 11.57 14.75 0.87
C ALA A 165 11.63 15.36 -0.53
N PHE A 166 10.91 14.75 -1.48
CA PHE A 166 10.81 15.19 -2.86
C PHE A 166 9.36 15.09 -3.33
N LEU A 167 8.89 16.10 -4.06
CA LEU A 167 7.61 16.08 -4.77
C LEU A 167 7.92 15.73 -6.23
N LEU A 168 7.45 14.56 -6.69
CA LEU A 168 7.72 14.05 -8.02
C LEU A 168 6.59 14.42 -8.98
N THR A 169 6.94 15.15 -10.03
CA THR A 169 6.08 15.40 -11.20
C THR A 169 6.70 14.77 -12.45
N SER A 170 5.97 14.76 -13.56
CA SER A 170 6.50 14.34 -14.87
C SER A 170 7.76 15.12 -15.28
N GLU A 171 7.81 16.40 -14.93
CA GLU A 171 8.87 17.31 -15.37
C GLU A 171 10.00 17.50 -14.35
N LYS A 172 9.69 17.40 -13.05
CA LYS A 172 10.59 17.84 -11.97
C LYS A 172 10.55 16.93 -10.76
N GLN A 173 11.72 16.78 -10.15
CA GLN A 173 11.88 16.32 -8.77
C GLN A 173 12.13 17.55 -7.89
N ILE A 174 11.11 18.00 -7.17
CA ILE A 174 11.14 19.22 -6.37
C ILE A 174 11.62 18.88 -4.96
N PRO A 175 12.80 19.33 -4.52
CA PRO A 175 13.28 19.09 -3.17
C PRO A 175 12.41 19.80 -2.14
N THR A 176 12.11 19.11 -1.06
CA THR A 176 11.33 19.61 0.07
C THR A 176 11.73 18.93 1.38
N THR A 177 11.00 19.17 2.43
CA THR A 177 11.18 18.52 3.72
C THR A 177 9.86 17.98 4.24
N VAL A 178 9.94 16.86 4.99
CA VAL A 178 8.84 16.38 5.81
C VAL A 178 9.12 16.63 7.28
N SER A 179 8.17 17.23 7.98
CA SER A 179 8.17 17.41 9.43
C SER A 179 7.34 16.29 10.05
N LEU A 180 7.93 15.54 11.00
CA LEU A 180 7.33 14.39 11.67
C LEU A 180 7.29 14.67 13.17
N TYR A 181 6.10 14.68 13.78
CA TYR A 181 5.96 15.07 15.17
C TYR A 181 4.70 14.49 15.84
N ARG A 182 4.70 14.50 17.16
CA ARG A 182 3.53 14.23 18.01
C ARG A 182 3.18 15.50 18.79
N PRO A 183 1.96 16.05 18.67
CA PRO A 183 1.59 17.27 19.39
C PRO A 183 1.46 17.01 20.91
N LYS A 184 1.60 18.06 21.72
CA LYS A 184 1.33 18.02 23.16
C LYS A 184 -0.18 18.04 23.43
N THR A 185 -0.87 16.98 23.03
CA THR A 185 -2.31 16.77 23.27
C THR A 185 -2.51 15.50 24.12
N LYS A 186 -3.72 15.28 24.63
CA LYS A 186 -4.03 14.11 25.48
C LYS A 186 -3.66 12.78 24.79
N LYS A 187 -3.88 12.66 23.47
CA LYS A 187 -3.55 11.45 22.68
C LYS A 187 -2.16 11.52 22.06
N GLY A 188 -1.68 12.72 21.68
CA GLY A 188 -0.39 12.88 20.99
C GLY A 188 -0.36 12.18 19.64
N ASP A 189 -1.45 12.26 18.87
CA ASP A 189 -1.59 11.54 17.61
C ASP A 189 -0.48 11.93 16.62
N PRO A 190 0.20 10.96 16.00
CA PRO A 190 1.29 11.19 15.06
C PRO A 190 0.89 12.07 13.87
N ARG A 191 1.72 13.04 13.54
CA ARG A 191 1.49 13.99 12.46
C ARG A 191 2.68 14.11 11.52
N MET A 192 2.37 14.48 10.28
CA MET A 192 3.37 14.77 9.26
C MET A 192 2.98 16.04 8.49
N TRP A 193 3.97 16.71 7.93
CA TRP A 193 3.73 17.81 7.01
C TRP A 193 4.85 17.91 5.98
N PHE A 194 4.48 17.92 4.71
CA PHE A 194 5.41 18.12 3.59
C PHE A 194 5.34 19.58 3.15
N SER A 195 6.48 20.28 3.18
CA SER A 195 6.54 21.69 2.75
C SER A 195 6.18 21.80 1.27
N GLY A 196 5.37 22.81 0.91
CA GLY A 196 4.93 23.01 -0.47
C GLY A 196 3.82 22.08 -0.96
N LEU A 197 3.29 21.19 -0.13
CA LEU A 197 2.24 20.23 -0.51
C LEU A 197 0.99 20.89 -1.14
N PRO A 198 0.49 22.06 -0.68
CA PRO A 198 -0.69 22.70 -1.28
C PRO A 198 -0.51 23.13 -2.75
N ASN A 199 0.75 23.30 -3.19
CA ASN A 199 1.07 23.61 -4.59
C ASN A 199 1.28 22.38 -5.45
N PHE A 200 1.42 21.21 -4.82
CA PHE A 200 1.67 19.93 -5.47
C PHE A 200 0.39 19.15 -5.72
N THR A 201 -0.57 19.22 -4.81
CA THR A 201 -1.78 18.41 -4.85
C THR A 201 -3.01 19.15 -4.32
N TYR A 202 -4.16 18.48 -4.29
CA TYR A 202 -5.44 19.00 -3.83
C TYR A 202 -6.08 18.08 -2.77
N ALA A 203 -7.07 18.58 -2.06
CA ALA A 203 -7.79 17.80 -1.06
C ALA A 203 -8.58 16.65 -1.72
N GLY A 204 -8.47 15.45 -1.17
CA GLY A 204 -9.07 14.24 -1.71
C GLY A 204 -8.20 13.50 -2.74
N ALA A 205 -7.04 14.04 -3.15
CA ALA A 205 -6.11 13.34 -4.01
C ALA A 205 -5.43 12.18 -3.24
N GLN A 206 -5.14 11.08 -3.94
CA GLN A 206 -4.41 9.95 -3.37
C GLN A 206 -2.91 10.09 -3.65
N ILE A 207 -2.15 10.34 -2.60
CA ILE A 207 -0.71 10.58 -2.67
C ILE A 207 0.04 9.36 -2.17
N ALA A 208 0.86 8.77 -3.03
CA ALA A 208 1.78 7.72 -2.61
C ALA A 208 3.03 8.33 -1.98
N ILE A 209 3.46 7.76 -0.86
CA ILE A 209 4.77 8.01 -0.25
C ILE A 209 5.63 6.78 -0.56
N VAL A 210 6.77 6.98 -1.17
CA VAL A 210 7.82 5.97 -1.36
C VAL A 210 9.03 6.38 -0.53
N ILE A 211 9.59 5.46 0.25
CA ILE A 211 10.81 5.70 1.01
C ILE A 211 11.99 5.08 0.28
N HIS A 212 13.00 5.88 0.01
CA HIS A 212 14.22 5.45 -0.66
C HIS A 212 15.42 6.26 -0.16
N ASN A 213 16.51 5.60 0.23
CA ASN A 213 17.73 6.22 0.74
C ASN A 213 17.49 7.26 1.87
N ASP A 214 16.64 6.90 2.85
CA ASP A 214 16.21 7.75 3.97
C ASP A 214 15.53 9.07 3.55
N CYS A 215 15.00 9.14 2.34
CA CYS A 215 14.22 10.25 1.80
C CYS A 215 12.79 9.80 1.48
N ALA A 216 11.82 10.71 1.62
CA ALA A 216 10.43 10.47 1.24
C ALA A 216 10.13 11.07 -0.13
N TYR A 217 9.59 10.29 -1.05
CA TYR A 217 9.17 10.72 -2.39
C TYR A 217 7.65 10.66 -2.50
N LEU A 218 7.03 11.76 -2.94
CA LEU A 218 5.59 11.86 -3.10
C LEU A 218 5.21 11.81 -4.57
N ILE A 219 4.23 10.95 -4.89
CA ILE A 219 3.64 10.81 -6.23
C ILE A 219 2.13 11.02 -6.12
N ASP A 220 1.56 12.00 -6.82
CA ASP A 220 0.11 12.21 -6.87
C ASP A 220 -0.53 11.23 -7.84
N LEU A 221 -1.00 10.08 -7.32
CA LEU A 221 -1.62 9.01 -8.11
C LEU A 221 -2.94 9.43 -8.77
N SER A 222 -3.58 10.49 -8.27
CA SER A 222 -4.81 11.02 -8.86
C SER A 222 -4.56 11.86 -10.10
N SER A 223 -3.36 12.45 -10.21
CA SER A 223 -3.03 13.39 -11.30
C SER A 223 -2.17 12.75 -12.40
N VAL A 224 -1.26 11.83 -12.06
CA VAL A 224 -0.34 11.20 -13.03
C VAL A 224 -0.92 9.91 -13.63
N ASN A 225 -0.42 9.51 -14.78
CA ASN A 225 -0.60 8.17 -15.35
C ASN A 225 0.78 7.49 -15.41
N LEU A 226 1.08 6.66 -14.40
CA LEU A 226 2.41 6.04 -14.28
C LEU A 226 2.76 5.16 -15.47
N THR A 227 1.80 4.48 -16.11
CA THR A 227 2.08 3.68 -17.32
C THR A 227 2.68 4.55 -18.43
N LEU A 228 2.06 5.70 -18.72
CA LEU A 228 2.57 6.63 -19.73
C LEU A 228 3.88 7.31 -19.32
N GLU A 229 4.00 7.64 -18.02
CA GLU A 229 5.24 8.23 -17.50
C GLU A 229 6.44 7.29 -17.67
N LEU A 230 6.26 6.00 -17.43
CA LEU A 230 7.32 4.99 -17.55
C LEU A 230 7.72 4.70 -19.00
N GLU A 231 6.87 4.99 -19.97
CA GLU A 231 7.20 4.92 -21.40
C GLU A 231 7.98 6.15 -21.88
N SER A 232 7.84 7.29 -21.17
CA SER A 232 8.49 8.55 -21.54
C SER A 232 9.97 8.60 -21.13
N THR A 233 10.86 8.83 -22.06
CA THR A 233 12.31 8.95 -21.80
C THR A 233 12.69 10.24 -21.05
N THR A 234 11.83 11.23 -21.01
CA THR A 234 12.06 12.54 -20.38
C THR A 234 11.42 12.68 -19.00
N SER A 235 10.58 11.72 -18.60
CA SER A 235 9.86 11.76 -17.32
C SER A 235 10.81 11.64 -16.13
N GLN A 236 10.67 12.55 -15.15
CA GLN A 236 11.38 12.45 -13.87
C GLN A 236 10.85 11.31 -13.00
N LEU A 237 9.57 10.93 -13.16
CA LEU A 237 8.99 9.73 -12.52
C LEU A 237 9.67 8.47 -13.02
N LYS A 238 9.86 8.33 -14.34
CA LYS A 238 10.63 7.21 -14.91
C LYS A 238 12.05 7.16 -14.35
N LYS A 239 12.76 8.28 -14.37
CA LYS A 239 14.12 8.34 -13.84
C LYS A 239 14.18 7.87 -12.39
N PHE A 240 13.29 8.38 -11.53
CA PHE A 240 13.21 7.95 -10.14
C PHE A 240 12.96 6.44 -10.02
N VAL A 241 12.03 5.89 -10.80
CA VAL A 241 11.72 4.46 -10.79
C VAL A 241 12.93 3.63 -11.25
N ASP A 242 13.61 4.05 -12.32
CA ASP A 242 14.80 3.36 -12.83
C ASP A 242 15.93 3.37 -11.78
N ASP A 243 16.18 4.50 -11.11
CA ASP A 243 17.16 4.63 -10.03
C ASP A 243 16.78 3.72 -8.83
N TYR A 244 15.52 3.77 -8.38
CA TYR A 244 14.99 2.92 -7.31
C TYR A 244 15.18 1.43 -7.61
N LEU A 245 14.82 0.99 -8.82
CA LEU A 245 14.91 -0.41 -9.23
C LEU A 245 16.37 -0.86 -9.39
N SER A 246 17.24 -0.01 -9.91
CA SER A 246 18.65 -0.34 -10.08
C SER A 246 19.33 -0.63 -8.74
N GLU A 247 19.04 0.17 -7.72
CA GLU A 247 19.61 0.03 -6.39
C GLU A 247 19.01 -1.15 -5.59
N ASN A 248 17.69 -1.34 -5.66
CA ASN A 248 17.02 -2.41 -4.91
C ASN A 248 17.14 -3.81 -5.56
N ASN A 249 17.54 -3.90 -6.83
CA ASN A 249 17.75 -5.17 -7.51
C ASN A 249 19.22 -5.61 -7.56
N VAL A 250 20.13 -4.98 -6.82
CA VAL A 250 21.58 -5.28 -6.88
C VAL A 250 21.86 -6.77 -6.67
N ILE A 251 21.27 -7.38 -5.63
CA ILE A 251 21.47 -8.81 -5.31
C ILE A 251 20.87 -9.71 -6.40
N ALA A 252 19.64 -9.40 -6.85
CA ALA A 252 18.99 -10.17 -7.91
C ALA A 252 19.79 -10.09 -9.23
N ASN A 253 20.28 -8.91 -9.59
CA ASN A 253 21.13 -8.72 -10.77
C ASN A 253 22.48 -9.43 -10.63
N GLU A 254 23.10 -9.40 -9.44
CA GLU A 254 24.32 -10.16 -9.15
C GLU A 254 24.09 -11.66 -9.37
N LEU A 255 23.01 -12.22 -8.80
CA LEU A 255 22.65 -13.62 -8.96
C LEU A 255 22.32 -13.96 -10.42
N LEU A 256 21.55 -13.13 -11.11
CA LEU A 256 21.23 -13.33 -12.53
C LEU A 256 22.48 -13.36 -13.41
N ASN A 257 23.44 -12.47 -13.16
CA ASN A 257 24.71 -12.46 -13.90
C ASN A 257 25.52 -13.73 -13.63
N LYS A 258 25.59 -14.22 -12.38
CA LYS A 258 26.24 -15.48 -12.06
C LYS A 258 25.56 -16.67 -12.77
N LEU A 259 24.23 -16.71 -12.79
CA LEU A 259 23.49 -17.78 -13.50
C LEU A 259 23.72 -17.72 -15.02
N LYS A 260 23.81 -16.54 -15.62
CA LYS A 260 24.18 -16.37 -17.04
C LYS A 260 25.59 -16.89 -17.33
N GLU A 261 26.55 -16.62 -16.44
CA GLU A 261 27.91 -17.18 -16.58
C GLU A 261 27.90 -18.72 -16.48
N LEU A 262 27.19 -19.27 -15.50
CA LEU A 262 27.02 -20.72 -15.34
C LEU A 262 26.30 -21.38 -16.53
N ALA A 263 25.40 -20.65 -17.20
CA ALA A 263 24.67 -21.17 -18.35
C ALA A 263 25.52 -21.32 -19.62
N LYS A 264 26.72 -20.70 -19.69
CA LYS A 264 27.61 -20.81 -20.85
C LYS A 264 28.12 -22.24 -21.08
N THR A 265 28.20 -23.04 -20.03
CA THR A 265 28.63 -24.45 -20.11
C THR A 265 27.72 -25.33 -19.24
N PRO A 266 27.41 -26.57 -19.66
CA PRO A 266 26.62 -27.48 -18.83
C PRO A 266 27.31 -27.78 -17.48
N ILE A 267 26.56 -27.69 -16.39
CA ILE A 267 27.04 -27.98 -15.04
C ILE A 267 27.02 -29.47 -14.81
N LYS A 268 28.16 -30.06 -14.39
CA LYS A 268 28.26 -31.48 -14.02
C LYS A 268 27.42 -31.75 -12.77
N ALA A 269 26.59 -32.81 -12.78
CA ALA A 269 25.83 -33.22 -11.60
C ALA A 269 26.78 -33.60 -10.47
N THR A 270 26.60 -33.00 -9.29
CA THR A 270 27.32 -33.32 -8.06
C THR A 270 26.55 -34.32 -7.19
N HIS A 271 25.25 -34.50 -7.45
CA HIS A 271 24.32 -35.37 -6.73
C HIS A 271 23.47 -36.18 -7.70
N VAL A 272 22.79 -37.22 -7.19
CA VAL A 272 21.90 -38.09 -7.96
C VAL A 272 20.47 -37.99 -7.42
N GLY A 273 19.44 -38.02 -8.28
CA GLY A 273 18.03 -38.02 -7.93
C GLY A 273 17.34 -36.66 -8.15
N ASP A 274 16.12 -36.53 -7.63
CA ASP A 274 15.24 -35.38 -7.93
C ASP A 274 15.78 -34.02 -7.47
N THR A 275 16.65 -33.99 -6.47
CA THR A 275 17.29 -32.77 -5.92
C THR A 275 18.61 -32.42 -6.62
N ALA A 276 19.11 -33.28 -7.53
CA ALA A 276 20.42 -33.13 -8.15
C ALA A 276 20.62 -31.79 -8.85
N VAL A 277 19.60 -31.31 -9.56
CA VAL A 277 19.65 -29.97 -10.28
C VAL A 277 19.90 -28.84 -9.30
N GLY A 278 19.09 -28.75 -8.24
CA GLY A 278 19.20 -27.68 -7.23
C GLY A 278 20.56 -27.70 -6.54
N MET A 279 20.94 -28.84 -6.01
CA MET A 279 22.22 -29.00 -5.29
C MET A 279 23.44 -28.72 -6.18
N SER A 280 23.42 -29.14 -7.46
CA SER A 280 24.52 -28.85 -8.38
C SER A 280 24.63 -27.37 -8.75
N ILE A 281 23.50 -26.63 -8.80
CA ILE A 281 23.47 -25.18 -9.01
C ILE A 281 23.99 -24.44 -7.77
N GLU A 282 23.53 -24.87 -6.57
CA GLU A 282 23.98 -24.30 -5.30
C GLU A 282 25.50 -24.48 -5.12
N ASP A 283 26.02 -25.69 -5.40
CA ASP A 283 27.46 -25.97 -5.38
C ASP A 283 28.23 -25.08 -6.36
N ALA A 284 27.72 -24.93 -7.61
CA ALA A 284 28.35 -24.10 -8.63
C ALA A 284 28.32 -22.58 -8.29
N LEU A 285 27.31 -22.14 -7.53
CA LEU A 285 27.23 -20.77 -7.00
C LEU A 285 28.08 -20.57 -5.72
N GLY A 286 28.68 -21.64 -5.17
CA GLY A 286 29.43 -21.59 -3.92
C GLY A 286 28.55 -21.43 -2.69
N ILE A 287 27.28 -21.82 -2.76
CA ILE A 287 26.34 -21.80 -1.65
C ILE A 287 26.59 -23.03 -0.79
N GLN A 288 26.91 -22.81 0.49
CA GLN A 288 27.07 -23.94 1.42
C GLN A 288 25.71 -24.53 1.77
N ALA A 289 25.57 -25.85 1.59
CA ALA A 289 24.38 -26.56 2.04
C ALA A 289 24.14 -26.32 3.54
N ASN A 290 23.02 -25.69 3.88
CA ASN A 290 22.64 -25.43 5.26
C ASN A 290 21.24 -25.98 5.54
N SER A 291 21.00 -26.39 6.79
CA SER A 291 19.69 -26.82 7.28
C SER A 291 18.87 -25.64 7.82
N SER A 292 19.30 -24.41 7.60
CA SER A 292 18.61 -23.23 8.09
C SER A 292 17.36 -22.94 7.24
N LYS A 293 16.38 -22.27 7.83
CA LYS A 293 15.17 -21.82 7.12
C LYS A 293 15.41 -20.47 6.41
N LEU A 294 16.66 -20.05 6.26
CA LEU A 294 17.01 -18.81 5.58
C LEU A 294 17.06 -19.06 4.06
N PRO A 295 16.72 -18.04 3.25
CA PRO A 295 16.86 -18.11 1.79
C PRO A 295 18.28 -18.44 1.34
N ASP A 296 18.41 -19.13 0.22
CA ASP A 296 19.68 -19.76 -0.25
C ASP A 296 20.74 -18.74 -0.65
N TYR A 297 20.37 -17.62 -1.25
CA TYR A 297 21.32 -16.63 -1.76
C TYR A 297 20.98 -15.20 -1.32
N LYS A 298 21.65 -14.68 -0.28
CA LYS A 298 21.53 -13.29 0.20
C LYS A 298 20.07 -12.78 0.31
N GLY A 299 19.14 -13.63 0.70
CA GLY A 299 17.72 -13.29 0.84
C GLY A 299 16.84 -13.78 -0.32
N ILE A 300 17.41 -14.34 -1.38
CA ILE A 300 16.70 -14.92 -2.52
C ILE A 300 16.69 -16.45 -2.40
N GLU A 301 15.51 -17.03 -2.49
CA GLU A 301 15.31 -18.50 -2.51
C GLU A 301 15.55 -19.05 -3.91
N LEU A 302 16.16 -20.23 -4.03
CA LEU A 302 16.34 -20.96 -5.29
C LEU A 302 15.40 -22.14 -5.34
N LYS A 303 14.60 -22.26 -6.40
CA LYS A 303 13.63 -23.35 -6.58
C LYS A 303 13.45 -23.79 -8.02
N SER A 304 12.93 -25.05 -8.17
CA SER A 304 12.42 -25.59 -9.43
C SER A 304 11.04 -26.24 -9.19
N GLY A 305 10.03 -26.06 -10.07
CA GLY A 305 8.68 -26.62 -9.85
C GLY A 305 7.61 -26.36 -10.93
N ARG A 306 6.38 -26.97 -10.80
CA ARG A 306 5.28 -27.06 -11.80
C ARG A 306 3.97 -26.41 -11.36
N ASN A 307 3.09 -26.04 -12.32
CA ASN A 307 1.88 -25.17 -12.27
C ASN A 307 0.52 -25.83 -12.02
N ALA A 308 -0.50 -25.07 -11.50
CA ALA A 308 -1.94 -25.13 -11.85
C ALA A 308 -2.80 -24.02 -11.18
N GLU A 309 -3.84 -23.49 -11.88
CA GLU A 309 -4.73 -22.38 -11.45
C GLU A 309 -6.02 -22.83 -10.75
N LYS A 310 -6.59 -22.03 -9.82
CA LYS A 310 -7.96 -22.19 -9.26
C LYS A 310 -8.54 -20.87 -8.67
N ASN A 311 -9.91 -20.90 -8.34
CA ASN A 311 -10.69 -19.89 -7.61
C ASN A 311 -9.95 -19.28 -6.44
N ARG A 312 -10.36 -18.10 -5.89
CA ARG A 312 -9.68 -17.35 -4.82
C ARG A 312 -8.44 -18.05 -4.22
N THR A 313 -7.28 -17.49 -4.45
CA THR A 313 -6.00 -18.07 -4.03
C THR A 313 -5.77 -17.83 -2.54
N THR A 314 -5.39 -18.87 -1.80
CA THR A 314 -4.94 -18.74 -0.40
C THR A 314 -3.54 -18.14 -0.39
N ILE A 315 -3.39 -16.97 0.23
CA ILE A 315 -2.07 -16.33 0.39
C ILE A 315 -1.35 -16.83 1.64
N PHE A 316 -2.05 -17.04 2.74
CA PHE A 316 -1.53 -17.73 3.93
C PHE A 316 -2.66 -18.20 4.82
N ALA A 317 -2.30 -19.00 5.84
CA ALA A 317 -3.17 -19.36 6.96
C ALA A 317 -2.56 -18.84 8.26
N GLN A 318 -3.36 -18.23 9.11
CA GLN A 318 -2.92 -17.72 10.41
C GLN A 318 -4.06 -17.75 11.43
N VAL A 319 -3.88 -18.51 12.50
CA VAL A 319 -4.80 -18.50 13.66
C VAL A 319 -4.76 -17.14 14.36
N ALA A 320 -5.84 -16.82 15.07
CA ALA A 320 -5.93 -15.58 15.85
C ALA A 320 -4.84 -15.52 16.94
N GLU A 321 -4.50 -14.31 17.34
CA GLU A 321 -3.69 -14.08 18.55
C GLU A 321 -4.61 -14.19 19.76
N TRP A 322 -4.60 -15.38 20.36
CA TRP A 322 -5.49 -15.69 21.48
C TRP A 322 -5.24 -14.84 22.72
N GLU A 323 -4.08 -14.24 22.83
CA GLU A 323 -3.72 -13.31 23.93
C GLU A 323 -4.52 -12.02 23.88
N ILE A 324 -4.73 -11.47 22.68
CA ILE A 324 -5.48 -10.22 22.43
C ILE A 324 -6.92 -10.47 21.96
N SER A 325 -7.34 -11.72 21.85
CA SER A 325 -8.68 -12.14 21.45
C SER A 325 -9.55 -12.41 22.66
N PRO A 326 -10.85 -12.07 22.63
CA PRO A 326 -11.80 -12.46 23.70
C PRO A 326 -11.95 -13.98 23.80
N TYR A 327 -12.23 -14.65 22.70
CA TYR A 327 -12.21 -16.11 22.62
C TYR A 327 -10.79 -16.64 22.60
N LYS A 328 -10.54 -17.80 23.22
CA LYS A 328 -9.18 -18.32 23.44
C LYS A 328 -8.81 -19.51 22.55
N LYS A 329 -9.77 -20.00 21.78
CA LYS A 329 -9.56 -21.13 20.83
C LYS A 329 -10.67 -21.20 19.79
N SER A 330 -10.37 -21.73 18.64
CA SER A 330 -11.32 -21.90 17.53
C SER A 330 -12.56 -22.73 17.90
N ALA A 331 -12.44 -23.64 18.88
CA ALA A 331 -13.57 -24.44 19.35
C ALA A 331 -14.67 -23.56 20.00
N GLU A 332 -14.31 -22.50 20.71
CA GLU A 332 -15.26 -21.56 21.32
C GLU A 332 -15.99 -20.74 20.24
N ILE A 333 -15.26 -20.31 19.19
CA ILE A 333 -15.86 -19.63 18.03
C ILE A 333 -16.85 -20.58 17.31
N LEU A 334 -16.45 -21.84 17.12
CA LEU A 334 -17.33 -22.86 16.55
C LEU A 334 -18.60 -23.05 17.39
N ASP A 335 -18.47 -23.17 18.72
CA ASP A 335 -19.60 -23.38 19.64
C ASP A 335 -20.61 -22.22 19.61
N ARG A 336 -20.12 -20.99 19.42
CA ARG A 336 -20.92 -19.76 19.39
C ARG A 336 -21.59 -19.49 18.04
N PHE A 337 -20.88 -19.72 16.92
CA PHE A 337 -21.29 -19.30 15.58
C PHE A 337 -21.48 -20.47 14.60
N GLY A 338 -21.21 -21.70 15.03
CA GLY A 338 -21.35 -22.87 14.19
C GLY A 338 -22.79 -23.27 13.90
N TYR A 339 -22.97 -24.12 12.91
CA TYR A 339 -24.24 -24.66 12.48
C TYR A 339 -24.10 -26.14 12.07
N PHE A 340 -25.19 -26.88 12.14
CA PHE A 340 -25.24 -28.25 11.64
C PHE A 340 -25.36 -28.26 10.11
N ARG A 341 -24.49 -29.02 9.49
CA ARG A 341 -24.56 -29.33 8.08
C ARG A 341 -24.17 -30.79 7.88
N GLU A 342 -25.08 -31.55 7.27
CA GLU A 342 -24.94 -33.02 7.20
C GLU A 342 -24.88 -33.57 8.62
N ASN A 343 -23.88 -34.40 8.93
CA ASN A 343 -23.69 -35.01 10.25
C ASN A 343 -22.71 -34.26 11.16
N ASP A 344 -22.09 -33.17 10.68
CA ASP A 344 -21.06 -32.43 11.41
C ASP A 344 -21.53 -31.04 11.85
N PHE A 345 -21.05 -30.59 13.02
CA PHE A 345 -21.20 -29.22 13.45
C PHE A 345 -20.03 -28.38 12.90
N LYS A 346 -20.34 -27.39 12.05
CA LYS A 346 -19.35 -26.69 11.22
C LYS A 346 -19.48 -25.17 11.34
N LEU A 347 -18.36 -24.47 11.16
CA LEU A 347 -18.31 -23.04 10.84
C LEU A 347 -17.50 -22.89 9.56
N TYR A 348 -18.19 -22.91 8.41
CA TYR A 348 -17.61 -22.75 7.08
C TYR A 348 -18.18 -21.47 6.48
N CYS A 349 -17.47 -20.39 6.62
CA CYS A 349 -17.91 -19.07 6.17
C CYS A 349 -16.76 -18.19 5.73
N THR A 350 -17.07 -17.25 4.84
CA THR A 350 -16.15 -16.20 4.43
C THR A 350 -16.44 -14.92 5.23
N ILE A 351 -15.39 -14.25 5.68
CA ILE A 351 -15.45 -12.99 6.43
C ILE A 351 -14.72 -11.91 5.67
N SER A 352 -15.29 -10.72 5.62
CA SER A 352 -14.71 -9.50 5.04
C SER A 352 -15.08 -8.29 5.88
N THR A 353 -14.56 -7.13 5.55
CA THR A 353 -14.90 -5.85 6.19
C THR A 353 -16.18 -5.21 5.67
N ARG A 354 -16.74 -5.70 4.55
CA ARG A 354 -17.87 -5.05 3.85
C ARG A 354 -19.17 -5.11 4.66
N LYS A 355 -19.64 -6.30 4.96
CA LYS A 355 -20.87 -6.55 5.73
C LYS A 355 -20.82 -7.91 6.42
N PRO A 356 -21.58 -8.12 7.49
CA PRO A 356 -21.67 -9.40 8.15
C PRO A 356 -22.12 -10.52 7.21
N ASN A 357 -21.52 -11.69 7.36
CA ASN A 357 -21.95 -12.90 6.65
C ASN A 357 -23.24 -13.50 7.27
N SER A 358 -23.66 -14.67 6.80
CA SER A 358 -24.87 -15.36 7.31
C SER A 358 -24.80 -15.72 8.80
N GLN A 359 -23.64 -15.80 9.39
CA GLN A 359 -23.42 -16.01 10.83
C GLN A 359 -23.25 -14.71 11.62
N GLY A 360 -23.40 -13.56 10.96
CA GLY A 360 -23.23 -12.24 11.57
C GLY A 360 -21.77 -11.83 11.77
N LEU A 361 -20.80 -12.57 11.20
CA LEU A 361 -19.38 -12.29 11.35
C LEU A 361 -18.88 -11.31 10.28
N VAL A 362 -18.11 -10.31 10.72
CA VAL A 362 -17.55 -9.24 9.88
C VAL A 362 -16.19 -8.80 10.44
N PHE A 363 -15.30 -8.32 9.58
CA PHE A 363 -14.06 -7.71 10.00
C PHE A 363 -14.21 -6.21 10.27
N LYS A 364 -13.44 -5.74 11.24
CA LYS A 364 -13.11 -4.34 11.51
C LYS A 364 -11.59 -4.21 11.56
N VAL A 365 -11.06 -3.23 10.87
CA VAL A 365 -9.66 -2.82 11.04
C VAL A 365 -9.64 -1.61 11.97
N GLU A 366 -8.88 -1.69 13.03
CA GLU A 366 -8.71 -0.61 13.99
C GLU A 366 -7.20 -0.46 14.27
N GLU A 367 -6.64 0.68 13.89
CA GLU A 367 -5.20 0.88 13.85
C GLU A 367 -4.50 -0.23 13.02
N ASP A 368 -3.57 -0.97 13.60
CA ASP A 368 -2.87 -2.09 12.96
C ASP A 368 -3.40 -3.47 13.43
N ILE A 369 -4.66 -3.54 13.84
CA ILE A 369 -5.30 -4.77 14.34
C ILE A 369 -6.50 -5.09 13.45
N LEU A 370 -6.50 -6.31 12.88
CA LEU A 370 -7.67 -6.90 12.26
C LEU A 370 -8.49 -7.58 13.35
N GLN A 371 -9.74 -7.18 13.51
CA GLN A 371 -10.67 -7.70 14.51
C GLN A 371 -11.83 -8.39 13.81
N GLU A 372 -12.21 -9.57 14.28
CA GLU A 372 -13.45 -10.27 13.91
C GLU A 372 -14.54 -9.93 14.93
N TRP A 373 -15.69 -9.52 14.43
CA TRP A 373 -16.83 -9.12 15.23
C TRP A 373 -18.10 -9.84 14.79
N TYR A 374 -18.95 -10.16 15.74
CA TYR A 374 -20.37 -10.36 15.47
C TYR A 374 -21.05 -8.99 15.39
N ALA A 375 -21.76 -8.73 14.29
CA ALA A 375 -22.44 -7.47 14.05
C ALA A 375 -23.79 -7.66 13.37
N GLU A 376 -24.69 -6.72 13.58
CA GLU A 376 -25.93 -6.55 12.85
C GLU A 376 -25.75 -5.52 11.74
N TYR A 377 -26.38 -5.73 10.60
CA TYR A 377 -26.37 -4.77 9.48
C TYR A 377 -27.67 -3.99 9.47
N LYS A 378 -27.63 -2.69 9.76
CA LYS A 378 -28.81 -1.80 9.82
C LYS A 378 -28.45 -0.43 9.22
N GLY A 379 -29.31 0.08 8.31
CA GLY A 379 -29.13 1.42 7.71
C GLY A 379 -27.76 1.61 7.06
N ASP A 380 -27.32 0.62 6.27
CA ASP A 380 -26.04 0.58 5.58
C ASP A 380 -24.78 0.68 6.46
N LYS A 381 -24.94 0.30 7.75
CA LYS A 381 -23.84 0.29 8.72
C LYS A 381 -23.76 -1.02 9.48
N ASN A 382 -22.54 -1.41 9.81
CA ASN A 382 -22.26 -2.51 10.73
C ASN A 382 -22.40 -2.02 12.17
N ILE A 383 -23.31 -2.63 12.94
CA ILE A 383 -23.50 -2.37 14.37
C ILE A 383 -22.79 -3.49 15.12
N PHE A 384 -21.57 -3.25 15.55
CA PHE A 384 -20.73 -4.21 16.26
C PHE A 384 -21.30 -4.53 17.64
N LYS A 385 -21.44 -5.82 17.96
CA LYS A 385 -22.07 -6.33 19.19
C LYS A 385 -21.10 -7.08 20.08
N GLU A 386 -20.31 -7.98 19.49
CA GLU A 386 -19.46 -8.90 20.23
C GLU A 386 -18.12 -9.06 19.49
N HIS A 387 -17.03 -8.77 20.18
CA HIS A 387 -15.69 -8.98 19.67
C HIS A 387 -15.34 -10.47 19.76
N VAL A 388 -14.85 -11.06 18.69
CA VAL A 388 -14.62 -12.52 18.58
C VAL A 388 -13.12 -12.83 18.61
N ALA A 389 -12.36 -12.34 17.66
CA ALA A 389 -10.94 -12.66 17.51
C ALA A 389 -10.13 -11.48 16.96
N SER A 390 -8.82 -11.53 17.15
CA SER A 390 -7.91 -10.47 16.68
C SER A 390 -6.61 -11.02 16.12
N TRP A 391 -6.07 -10.29 15.16
CA TRP A 391 -4.74 -10.48 14.58
C TRP A 391 -4.03 -9.13 14.48
N SER A 392 -2.82 -9.03 15.04
CA SER A 392 -2.00 -7.84 14.80
C SER A 392 -1.51 -7.81 13.35
N GLY A 393 -1.45 -6.62 12.74
CA GLY A 393 -0.89 -6.45 11.40
C GLY A 393 0.57 -6.91 11.33
N LYS A 394 1.31 -6.77 12.43
CA LYS A 394 2.69 -7.29 12.56
C LYS A 394 2.75 -8.81 12.36
N LEU A 395 1.86 -9.57 13.02
CA LEU A 395 1.77 -11.04 12.85
C LEU A 395 1.39 -11.41 11.42
N LEU A 396 0.36 -10.75 10.87
CA LEU A 396 -0.10 -11.04 9.51
C LEU A 396 0.97 -10.73 8.46
N ARG A 397 1.67 -9.58 8.55
CA ARG A 397 2.79 -9.24 7.66
C ARG A 397 3.97 -10.21 7.80
N LYS A 398 4.31 -10.59 9.04
CA LYS A 398 5.34 -11.60 9.28
C LYS A 398 4.96 -12.92 8.58
N ARG A 399 3.71 -13.37 8.73
CA ARG A 399 3.23 -14.61 8.11
C ARG A 399 3.22 -14.57 6.58
N LEU A 400 2.81 -13.43 6.01
CA LEU A 400 2.86 -13.20 4.57
C LEU A 400 4.31 -13.28 4.05
N LYS A 401 5.24 -12.62 4.72
CA LYS A 401 6.68 -12.64 4.38
C LYS A 401 7.28 -14.04 4.48
N GLU A 402 6.97 -14.79 5.54
CA GLU A 402 7.46 -16.16 5.72
C GLU A 402 6.94 -17.13 4.65
N LYS A 403 5.72 -16.89 4.16
CA LYS A 403 5.09 -17.76 3.14
C LYS A 403 5.56 -17.42 1.73
N HIS A 404 5.94 -16.19 1.48
CA HIS A 404 6.31 -15.69 0.17
C HIS A 404 7.61 -14.90 0.26
N SER A 405 8.72 -15.49 -0.16
CA SER A 405 10.02 -14.83 -0.29
C SER A 405 10.33 -14.53 -1.75
N GLU A 406 11.30 -13.66 -1.99
CA GLU A 406 11.87 -13.45 -3.32
C GLU A 406 12.52 -14.75 -3.80
N THR A 407 12.19 -15.20 -5.01
CA THR A 407 12.57 -16.56 -5.48
C THR A 407 13.00 -16.55 -6.94
N PHE A 408 14.09 -17.25 -7.23
CA PHE A 408 14.54 -17.57 -8.59
C PHE A 408 14.17 -19.02 -8.92
N TRP A 409 13.27 -19.18 -9.90
CA TRP A 409 12.84 -20.48 -10.43
C TRP A 409 13.69 -20.79 -11.65
N ILE A 410 14.68 -21.68 -11.49
CA ILE A 410 15.67 -22.00 -12.52
C ILE A 410 15.19 -23.21 -13.32
N GLU A 411 15.12 -23.05 -14.63
CA GLU A 411 14.82 -24.09 -15.59
C GLU A 411 16.13 -24.64 -16.17
N ALA A 412 16.34 -25.95 -16.03
CA ALA A 412 17.50 -26.64 -16.59
C ALA A 412 17.08 -27.89 -17.38
N LYS A 413 17.87 -28.27 -18.39
CA LYS A 413 17.75 -29.51 -19.14
C LYS A 413 18.89 -30.45 -18.79
N SER A 414 18.53 -31.71 -18.50
CA SER A 414 19.52 -32.78 -18.31
C SER A 414 20.05 -33.28 -19.65
N GLN A 415 21.35 -33.52 -19.71
CA GLN A 415 22.03 -34.22 -20.80
C GLN A 415 23.07 -35.20 -20.24
N PHE A 416 23.29 -36.33 -20.91
CA PHE A 416 24.25 -37.31 -20.49
C PHE A 416 25.46 -37.30 -21.44
N ILE A 417 26.66 -37.17 -20.90
CA ILE A 417 27.92 -37.19 -21.61
C ILE A 417 28.78 -38.26 -20.93
N ASP A 418 29.17 -39.29 -21.66
CA ASP A 418 29.95 -40.45 -21.15
C ASP A 418 29.36 -41.09 -19.86
N GLY A 419 28.03 -41.15 -19.79
CA GLY A 419 27.31 -41.74 -18.64
C GLY A 419 27.19 -40.81 -17.41
N VAL A 420 27.71 -39.59 -17.49
CA VAL A 420 27.61 -38.58 -16.43
C VAL A 420 26.53 -37.56 -16.80
N GLU A 421 25.65 -37.24 -15.85
CA GLU A 421 24.61 -36.26 -16.04
C GLU A 421 25.18 -34.84 -15.94
N TYR A 422 24.70 -33.94 -16.84
CA TYR A 422 25.00 -32.52 -16.87
C TYR A 422 23.70 -31.72 -17.00
N PHE A 423 23.67 -30.50 -16.43
CA PHE A 423 22.53 -29.62 -16.45
C PHE A 423 22.85 -28.37 -17.27
N GLN A 424 22.13 -28.15 -18.37
CA GLN A 424 22.16 -26.92 -19.13
C GLN A 424 21.09 -25.96 -18.58
N LEU A 425 21.50 -24.82 -18.04
CA LEU A 425 20.57 -23.78 -17.59
C LEU A 425 19.95 -23.07 -18.79
N ILE A 426 18.62 -22.90 -18.79
CA ILE A 426 17.85 -22.35 -19.92
C ILE A 426 17.27 -21.00 -19.60
N SER A 427 16.55 -20.89 -18.49
CA SER A 427 15.86 -19.67 -18.10
C SER A 427 15.73 -19.57 -16.59
N VAL A 428 15.45 -18.37 -16.10
CA VAL A 428 15.06 -18.13 -14.72
C VAL A 428 13.81 -17.27 -14.67
N THR A 429 12.82 -17.66 -13.88
CA THR A 429 11.67 -16.84 -13.53
C THR A 429 11.93 -16.23 -12.15
N HIS A 430 11.96 -14.91 -12.08
CA HIS A 430 12.15 -14.16 -10.85
C HIS A 430 10.80 -13.73 -10.30
N THR A 431 10.44 -14.22 -9.11
CA THR A 431 9.26 -13.80 -8.35
C THR A 431 9.72 -12.98 -7.16
N LYS A 432 9.18 -11.79 -7.00
CA LYS A 432 9.51 -10.89 -5.90
C LYS A 432 8.63 -11.13 -4.68
N ALA A 433 9.12 -10.72 -3.51
CA ALA A 433 8.35 -10.75 -2.28
C ALA A 433 7.12 -9.81 -2.37
N PRO A 434 6.03 -10.12 -1.63
CA PRO A 434 4.85 -9.23 -1.60
C PRO A 434 5.15 -7.92 -0.90
N LEU A 435 4.40 -6.86 -1.26
CA LEU A 435 4.43 -5.57 -0.57
C LEU A 435 3.69 -5.67 0.76
N LEU A 436 4.44 -5.73 1.85
CA LEU A 436 3.89 -6.03 3.18
C LEU A 436 2.94 -4.95 3.71
N ASN A 437 3.19 -3.68 3.38
CA ASN A 437 2.34 -2.58 3.83
C ASN A 437 1.00 -2.50 3.06
N GLN A 438 0.83 -3.22 1.95
CA GLN A 438 -0.45 -3.31 1.25
C GLN A 438 -1.44 -4.28 1.91
N LEU A 439 -0.98 -5.16 2.81
CA LEU A 439 -1.81 -6.21 3.39
C LEU A 439 -3.02 -5.66 4.16
N ILE A 440 -2.80 -4.74 5.11
CA ILE A 440 -3.89 -4.18 5.92
C ILE A 440 -4.86 -3.35 5.08
N PRO A 441 -4.43 -2.44 4.18
CA PRO A 441 -5.34 -1.76 3.27
C PRO A 441 -6.21 -2.70 2.41
N LEU A 442 -5.66 -3.82 1.95
CA LEU A 442 -6.41 -4.80 1.15
C LEU A 442 -7.40 -5.62 1.99
N LEU A 443 -7.12 -5.84 3.26
CA LEU A 443 -8.09 -6.38 4.22
C LEU A 443 -9.19 -5.35 4.51
N GLU A 444 -8.83 -4.10 4.79
CA GLU A 444 -9.76 -3.02 5.14
C GLU A 444 -10.77 -2.73 4.03
N ASN A 445 -10.35 -2.75 2.76
CA ASN A 445 -11.26 -2.56 1.62
C ASN A 445 -12.00 -3.83 1.17
N GLY A 446 -11.75 -4.99 1.84
CA GLY A 446 -12.38 -6.27 1.56
C GLY A 446 -11.92 -6.95 0.27
N THR A 447 -10.75 -6.58 -0.28
CA THR A 447 -10.09 -7.30 -1.39
C THR A 447 -9.51 -8.63 -0.90
N ILE A 448 -8.87 -8.63 0.28
CA ILE A 448 -8.49 -9.85 0.97
C ILE A 448 -9.60 -10.21 1.95
N THR A 449 -9.99 -11.49 1.94
CA THR A 449 -11.02 -12.07 2.79
C THR A 449 -10.44 -13.26 3.55
N MET A 450 -11.14 -13.75 4.56
CA MET A 450 -10.73 -14.93 5.32
C MET A 450 -11.85 -15.97 5.31
N ASP A 451 -11.48 -17.24 5.20
CA ASP A 451 -12.43 -18.35 5.35
C ASP A 451 -12.15 -19.09 6.67
N HIS A 452 -13.17 -19.19 7.52
CA HIS A 452 -13.20 -20.19 8.59
C HIS A 452 -13.54 -21.55 8.01
N LEU A 453 -12.76 -22.58 8.37
CA LEU A 453 -12.99 -23.99 8.05
C LEU A 453 -12.85 -24.83 9.33
N ILE A 454 -13.71 -24.55 10.30
CA ILE A 454 -13.71 -25.24 11.60
C ILE A 454 -14.85 -26.26 11.61
N LYS A 455 -14.59 -27.47 12.08
CA LYS A 455 -15.64 -28.49 12.25
C LYS A 455 -15.43 -29.34 13.49
N ARG A 456 -16.53 -29.77 14.10
CA ARG A 456 -16.58 -30.82 15.12
C ARG A 456 -17.14 -32.09 14.46
N SER A 457 -16.32 -33.15 14.45
CA SER A 457 -16.70 -34.43 13.86
C SER A 457 -17.79 -35.12 14.70
N ALA A 458 -18.87 -35.56 14.07
CA ALA A 458 -19.91 -36.36 14.71
C ALA A 458 -19.39 -37.72 15.20
N LYS A 459 -18.32 -38.27 14.61
CA LYS A 459 -17.77 -39.61 14.96
C LYS A 459 -17.03 -39.63 16.29
N ASN A 460 -16.30 -38.55 16.63
CA ASN A 460 -15.38 -38.55 17.79
C ASN A 460 -15.40 -37.25 18.60
N GLY A 461 -16.28 -36.30 18.28
CA GLY A 461 -16.40 -35.00 18.95
C GLY A 461 -15.19 -34.07 18.81
N ARG A 462 -14.14 -34.47 18.10
CA ARG A 462 -12.91 -33.67 17.95
C ARG A 462 -13.16 -32.48 17.04
N VAL A 463 -12.68 -31.33 17.50
CA VAL A 463 -12.63 -30.11 16.67
C VAL A 463 -11.37 -30.18 15.80
N SER A 464 -11.56 -29.98 14.51
CA SER A 464 -10.49 -29.82 13.53
C SER A 464 -10.61 -28.49 12.80
N GLU A 465 -9.50 -27.84 12.57
CA GLU A 465 -9.39 -26.58 11.85
C GLU A 465 -8.27 -26.68 10.82
N LYS A 466 -8.53 -26.15 9.62
CA LYS A 466 -7.49 -26.00 8.59
C LYS A 466 -6.69 -24.69 8.73
N GLY A 467 -6.94 -23.94 9.82
CA GLY A 467 -6.50 -22.56 10.03
C GLY A 467 -7.40 -21.56 9.27
N PRO A 468 -7.57 -20.34 9.80
CA PRO A 468 -8.17 -19.25 9.08
C PRO A 468 -7.37 -18.97 7.80
N LEU A 469 -8.03 -19.13 6.63
CA LEU A 469 -7.38 -19.02 5.33
C LEU A 469 -7.59 -17.61 4.76
N PHE A 470 -6.56 -16.80 4.74
CA PHE A 470 -6.58 -15.49 4.08
C PHE A 470 -6.46 -15.67 2.57
N LYS A 471 -7.41 -15.10 1.82
CA LYS A 471 -7.59 -15.34 0.38
C LYS A 471 -7.79 -14.06 -0.39
N ILE A 472 -7.28 -14.05 -1.63
CA ILE A 472 -7.42 -12.98 -2.60
C ILE A 472 -7.97 -13.54 -3.93
N ASN A 473 -8.68 -12.73 -4.69
CA ASN A 473 -9.06 -13.10 -6.05
C ASN A 473 -7.81 -13.06 -6.96
N PRO A 474 -7.59 -14.03 -7.87
CA PRO A 474 -6.43 -14.03 -8.77
C PRO A 474 -6.25 -12.72 -9.57
N ARG A 475 -7.34 -12.09 -10.01
CA ARG A 475 -7.30 -10.80 -10.71
C ARG A 475 -6.74 -9.64 -9.88
N ASP A 476 -6.75 -9.77 -8.54
CA ASP A 476 -6.33 -8.74 -7.59
C ASP A 476 -4.93 -9.03 -7.00
N LEU A 477 -4.29 -10.16 -7.39
CA LEU A 477 -2.93 -10.51 -6.95
C LEU A 477 -1.91 -9.41 -7.22
N GLY A 478 -2.03 -8.73 -8.38
CA GLY A 478 -1.18 -7.61 -8.75
C GLY A 478 -1.31 -6.35 -7.86
N LEU A 479 -2.15 -6.38 -6.81
CA LEU A 479 -2.21 -5.32 -5.79
C LEU A 479 -1.26 -5.56 -4.61
N ILE A 480 -0.71 -6.77 -4.48
CA ILE A 480 0.19 -7.14 -3.38
C ILE A 480 1.43 -7.90 -3.84
N PHE A 481 1.35 -8.65 -4.94
CA PHE A 481 2.48 -9.39 -5.51
C PHE A 481 2.96 -8.74 -6.79
N PRO A 482 4.27 -8.42 -6.90
CA PRO A 482 4.89 -8.02 -8.15
C PRO A 482 4.76 -9.12 -9.22
N GLU A 483 4.69 -8.73 -10.48
CA GLU A 483 4.64 -9.69 -11.58
C GLU A 483 5.96 -10.46 -11.73
N PRO A 484 5.91 -11.79 -11.98
CA PRO A 484 7.10 -12.56 -12.27
C PRO A 484 7.80 -12.07 -13.54
N VAL A 485 9.13 -11.96 -13.50
CA VAL A 485 9.93 -11.60 -14.65
C VAL A 485 10.71 -12.81 -15.12
N LYS A 486 10.56 -13.19 -16.41
CA LYS A 486 11.32 -14.29 -17.00
C LYS A 486 12.53 -13.79 -17.76
N TYR A 487 13.70 -14.33 -17.44
CA TYR A 487 14.96 -14.03 -18.11
C TYR A 487 15.45 -15.29 -18.86
N SER A 488 15.90 -15.12 -20.12
CA SER A 488 16.69 -16.15 -20.81
C SER A 488 18.09 -16.16 -20.23
N LEU A 489 18.68 -17.35 -20.07
CA LEU A 489 20.07 -17.55 -19.66
C LEU A 489 20.97 -17.92 -20.87
N LEU A 490 20.35 -18.24 -22.02
CA LEU A 490 21.00 -18.56 -23.29
C LEU A 490 20.93 -17.38 -24.24
#